data_a2a0d057e115cfda3d3388df39911807
#
_entry.id   a2a0d057e115cfda3d3388df39911807
#
_cell.length_a   1.000
_cell.length_b   1.000
_cell.length_c   1.000
_cell.angle_alpha   90.00
_cell.angle_beta   90.00
_cell.angle_gamma   90.00
#
_symmetry.space_group_name_H-M   'P 1'
#
loop_
_entity.id
_entity.type
_entity.pdbx_description
1 polymer ?
#
loop_
_entity_poly.entity_id
_entity_poly.type
_entity_poly.pdbx_seq_one_letter_code
_entity_poly.pdbx_strand_id
1 'polypeptide(L)'
;ILVYADEAYEADNVVKDGTCANLVLDDTKSFMVNEDFQATKVTLNRSVNAGNNTMCLPFWVNKEDMKAESIATFKEKAENKSVVTFVKVDHVEANVPFIANYNEAVTKFTFANKGVAKTEDLGTTFIGTYTPGSAKGKYGLTTDNTFKKGGAGAKTKAFRAYLELPEVSGAKTLSLDFTDGETTGIEDATISFGNKGVKVYSLQGNLIATASSMSELHLNNGIYIINNKKVIIK
;
A
#
# COMPACT_ATOMS: atom_id res chain seq x y z
N ILE A 1 12.52 20.38 5.69
CA ILE A 1 11.44 21.10 6.39
C ILE A 1 10.48 21.58 5.31
N LEU A 2 9.18 21.43 5.56
CA LEU A 2 8.11 21.98 4.73
C LEU A 2 7.76 23.38 5.29
N VAL A 3 7.61 24.36 4.41
CA VAL A 3 7.29 25.74 4.77
C VAL A 3 5.98 26.14 4.10
N TYR A 4 5.05 26.69 4.85
CA TYR A 4 3.83 27.30 4.35
C TYR A 4 4.05 28.80 4.27
N ALA A 5 3.86 29.40 3.11
CA ALA A 5 4.19 30.81 2.85
C ALA A 5 2.99 31.58 2.29
N ASP A 6 2.87 32.84 2.68
CA ASP A 6 1.84 33.78 2.18
C ASP A 6 2.26 34.42 0.86
N GLU A 7 3.56 34.48 0.57
CA GLU A 7 4.11 35.05 -0.65
C GLU A 7 4.78 34.02 -1.54
N ALA A 8 4.87 34.30 -2.86
CA ALA A 8 5.56 33.43 -3.80
C ALA A 8 7.05 33.32 -3.49
N TYR A 9 7.52 32.12 -3.24
CA TYR A 9 8.93 31.82 -2.95
C TYR A 9 9.37 30.64 -3.80
N GLU A 10 10.31 30.87 -4.70
CA GLU A 10 10.84 29.82 -5.58
C GLU A 10 11.90 28.97 -4.86
N ALA A 11 11.44 28.12 -3.96
CA ALA A 11 12.30 27.14 -3.28
C ALA A 11 11.60 25.80 -3.14
N ASP A 12 12.41 24.76 -2.93
CA ASP A 12 11.89 23.42 -2.62
C ASP A 12 11.14 23.44 -1.27
N ASN A 13 10.08 22.64 -1.21
CA ASN A 13 9.30 22.43 0.02
C ASN A 13 8.57 23.68 0.54
N VAL A 14 8.19 24.58 -0.34
CA VAL A 14 7.34 25.73 -0.01
C VAL A 14 5.94 25.48 -0.55
N VAL A 15 4.94 25.54 0.34
CA VAL A 15 3.52 25.49 0.01
C VAL A 15 2.97 26.90 0.01
N LYS A 16 2.39 27.31 -1.11
CA LYS A 16 1.68 28.58 -1.27
C LYS A 16 0.33 28.31 -1.93
N ASP A 17 -0.73 28.90 -1.38
CA ASP A 17 -2.10 28.73 -1.90
C ASP A 17 -2.45 27.25 -2.15
N GLY A 18 -2.10 26.38 -1.20
CA GLY A 18 -2.33 24.94 -1.31
C GLY A 18 -1.51 24.20 -2.38
N THR A 19 -0.44 24.84 -2.93
CA THR A 19 0.39 24.23 -3.98
C THR A 19 1.88 24.31 -3.64
N CYS A 20 2.62 23.20 -3.88
CA CYS A 20 4.08 23.14 -3.80
C CYS A 20 4.64 22.78 -5.18
N ALA A 21 5.47 23.63 -5.77
CA ALA A 21 6.05 23.40 -7.09
C ALA A 21 7.03 22.22 -7.07
N ASN A 22 7.92 22.17 -6.09
CA ASN A 22 8.94 21.13 -5.91
C ASN A 22 8.94 20.61 -4.48
N LEU A 23 8.35 19.44 -4.24
CA LEU A 23 8.43 18.74 -2.97
C LEU A 23 9.63 17.78 -2.98
N VAL A 24 10.59 18.00 -2.10
CA VAL A 24 11.76 17.14 -1.93
C VAL A 24 11.70 16.42 -0.60
N LEU A 25 11.53 15.11 -0.66
CA LEU A 25 11.52 14.18 0.47
C LEU A 25 12.90 13.53 0.60
N ASP A 26 13.44 13.49 1.82
CA ASP A 26 14.77 12.97 2.13
C ASP A 26 14.64 11.96 3.29
N ASP A 27 15.02 10.70 3.06
CA ASP A 27 14.83 9.63 4.05
C ASP A 27 15.71 9.79 5.31
N THR A 28 16.63 10.74 5.30
CA THR A 28 17.48 11.08 6.46
C THR A 28 16.92 12.20 7.33
N LYS A 29 15.85 12.86 6.89
CA LYS A 29 15.25 14.03 7.55
C LYS A 29 13.83 13.74 8.01
N SER A 30 13.43 14.36 9.11
CA SER A 30 12.02 14.35 9.54
C SER A 30 11.16 15.16 8.59
N PHE A 31 9.97 14.64 8.33
CA PHE A 31 8.97 15.26 7.50
C PHE A 31 7.62 15.22 8.21
N MET A 32 6.83 16.27 8.05
CA MET A 32 5.46 16.36 8.58
C MET A 32 4.65 17.26 7.67
N VAL A 33 3.43 16.89 7.41
CA VAL A 33 2.44 17.66 6.64
C VAL A 33 1.33 18.09 7.61
N ASN A 34 1.14 19.40 7.75
CA ASN A 34 0.15 19.98 8.67
C ASN A 34 -1.24 20.12 8.05
N GLU A 35 -1.30 20.27 6.72
CA GLU A 35 -2.53 20.40 5.94
C GLU A 35 -2.34 19.83 4.54
N ASP A 36 -3.42 19.42 3.90
CA ASP A 36 -3.40 18.88 2.54
C ASP A 36 -2.95 19.94 1.54
N PHE A 37 -2.16 19.53 0.54
CA PHE A 37 -1.75 20.39 -0.56
C PHE A 37 -1.48 19.61 -1.85
N GLN A 38 -1.34 20.32 -2.97
CA GLN A 38 -0.95 19.72 -4.25
C GLN A 38 0.54 19.94 -4.50
N ALA A 39 1.27 18.88 -4.85
CA ALA A 39 2.65 18.97 -5.28
C ALA A 39 2.75 18.74 -6.79
N THR A 40 3.26 19.72 -7.55
CA THR A 40 3.44 19.58 -9.00
C THR A 40 4.50 18.54 -9.33
N LYS A 41 5.61 18.56 -8.59
CA LYS A 41 6.69 17.58 -8.69
C LYS A 41 7.10 17.13 -7.30
N VAL A 42 7.24 15.82 -7.13
CA VAL A 42 7.80 15.23 -5.91
C VAL A 42 9.07 14.48 -6.25
N THR A 43 10.11 14.70 -5.48
CA THR A 43 11.35 13.94 -5.52
C THR A 43 11.55 13.25 -4.18
N LEU A 44 11.65 11.92 -4.17
CA LEU A 44 12.01 11.16 -2.97
C LEU A 44 13.46 10.70 -3.10
N ASN A 45 14.33 11.30 -2.31
CA ASN A 45 15.74 10.94 -2.17
C ASN A 45 15.86 9.74 -1.23
N ARG A 46 15.59 8.59 -1.77
CA ARG A 46 15.69 7.28 -1.12
C ARG A 46 16.08 6.24 -2.15
N SER A 47 17.06 5.42 -1.83
CA SER A 47 17.39 4.22 -2.60
C SER A 47 16.74 2.99 -1.99
N VAL A 48 16.36 2.04 -2.84
CA VAL A 48 15.90 0.70 -2.49
C VAL A 48 16.74 -0.33 -3.26
N ASN A 49 16.94 -1.49 -2.65
CA ASN A 49 17.57 -2.63 -3.32
C ASN A 49 16.50 -3.48 -4.02
N ALA A 50 16.93 -4.38 -4.91
CA ALA A 50 16.08 -5.45 -5.40
C ALA A 50 15.48 -6.25 -4.22
N GLY A 51 14.28 -6.79 -4.42
CA GLY A 51 13.50 -7.48 -3.39
C GLY A 51 12.52 -6.56 -2.66
N ASN A 52 12.05 -7.01 -1.51
CA ASN A 52 11.01 -6.34 -0.74
C ASN A 52 11.56 -5.19 0.10
N ASN A 53 10.91 -4.05 0.03
CA ASN A 53 11.25 -2.84 0.78
C ASN A 53 9.99 -2.24 1.43
N THR A 54 10.06 -1.84 2.70
CA THR A 54 8.94 -1.16 3.36
C THR A 54 8.88 0.30 2.96
N MET A 55 7.70 0.81 2.74
CA MET A 55 7.40 2.19 2.32
C MET A 55 6.25 2.78 3.13
N CYS A 56 6.24 4.10 3.28
CA CYS A 56 5.08 4.88 3.68
C CYS A 56 5.22 6.27 3.05
N LEU A 57 4.21 6.73 2.33
CA LEU A 57 4.26 7.99 1.58
C LEU A 57 3.05 8.86 1.92
N PRO A 58 3.18 10.19 1.91
CA PRO A 58 2.09 11.10 2.24
C PRO A 58 1.16 11.37 1.03
N PHE A 59 1.15 10.52 0.03
CA PHE A 59 0.32 10.60 -1.17
C PHE A 59 0.05 9.21 -1.74
N TRP A 60 -1.03 9.11 -2.48
CA TRP A 60 -1.45 7.91 -3.21
C TRP A 60 -0.41 7.48 -4.26
N VAL A 61 -0.17 6.17 -4.34
CA VAL A 61 0.72 5.56 -5.35
C VAL A 61 0.17 4.21 -5.84
N ASN A 62 0.51 3.86 -7.07
CA ASN A 62 0.38 2.52 -7.62
C ASN A 62 1.76 1.89 -7.86
N LYS A 63 1.81 0.67 -8.38
CA LYS A 63 3.07 -0.02 -8.62
C LYS A 63 3.91 0.64 -9.72
N GLU A 64 3.27 1.26 -10.72
CA GLU A 64 3.92 1.99 -11.82
C GLU A 64 4.61 3.26 -11.29
N ASP A 65 3.94 4.04 -10.45
CA ASP A 65 4.53 5.19 -9.75
C ASP A 65 5.79 4.79 -8.97
N MET A 66 5.71 3.63 -8.31
CA MET A 66 6.79 3.08 -7.50
C MET A 66 7.87 2.37 -8.31
N LYS A 67 7.67 2.13 -9.61
CA LYS A 67 8.54 1.28 -10.45
C LYS A 67 8.73 -0.10 -9.84
N ALA A 68 7.71 -0.61 -9.17
CA ALA A 68 7.71 -1.87 -8.46
C ALA A 68 7.05 -2.98 -9.29
N GLU A 69 7.47 -4.21 -9.07
CA GLU A 69 6.81 -5.40 -9.62
C GLU A 69 5.46 -5.64 -8.94
N SER A 70 5.42 -5.39 -7.65
CA SER A 70 4.19 -5.47 -6.85
C SER A 70 4.25 -4.56 -5.63
N ILE A 71 3.08 -4.17 -5.14
CA ILE A 71 2.90 -3.50 -3.85
C ILE A 71 1.89 -4.27 -3.01
N ALA A 72 2.08 -4.27 -1.69
CA ALA A 72 1.25 -5.03 -0.78
C ALA A 72 1.06 -4.31 0.57
N THR A 73 -0.14 -4.34 1.11
CA THR A 73 -0.48 -3.79 2.43
C THR A 73 -0.58 -4.89 3.48
N PHE A 74 -0.38 -4.53 4.74
CA PHE A 74 -0.49 -5.47 5.84
C PHE A 74 -1.92 -5.97 5.97
N LYS A 75 -2.08 -7.30 6.05
CA LYS A 75 -3.37 -7.94 6.24
C LYS A 75 -3.54 -8.37 7.70
N GLU A 76 -2.67 -9.26 8.13
CA GLU A 76 -2.76 -9.85 9.46
C GLU A 76 -1.45 -10.50 9.90
N LYS A 77 -1.36 -10.79 11.19
CA LYS A 77 -0.40 -11.73 11.75
C LYS A 77 -1.16 -13.02 12.10
N ALA A 78 -0.70 -14.16 11.59
CA ALA A 78 -1.30 -15.43 11.95
C ALA A 78 -1.13 -15.71 13.45
N GLU A 79 -2.25 -16.04 14.13
CA GLU A 79 -2.21 -16.46 15.52
C GLU A 79 -1.30 -17.70 15.67
N ASN A 80 -0.46 -17.72 16.70
CA ASN A 80 0.47 -18.80 17.02
C ASN A 80 1.49 -19.16 15.93
N LYS A 81 1.64 -18.35 14.89
CA LYS A 81 2.66 -18.51 13.86
C LYS A 81 3.58 -17.31 13.80
N SER A 82 4.85 -17.56 13.56
CA SER A 82 5.83 -16.49 13.30
C SER A 82 5.75 -16.04 11.84
N VAL A 83 4.54 -15.82 11.34
CA VAL A 83 4.26 -15.40 9.96
C VAL A 83 3.41 -14.12 9.97
N VAL A 84 3.78 -13.16 9.14
CA VAL A 84 3.00 -11.96 8.86
C VAL A 84 2.58 -11.97 7.40
N THR A 85 1.32 -11.70 7.15
CA THR A 85 0.72 -11.79 5.82
C THR A 85 0.42 -10.39 5.28
N PHE A 86 0.82 -10.17 4.05
CA PHE A 86 0.52 -8.98 3.28
C PHE A 86 -0.35 -9.34 2.08
N VAL A 87 -1.26 -8.47 1.71
CA VAL A 87 -2.12 -8.62 0.55
C VAL A 87 -1.64 -7.70 -0.56
N LYS A 88 -1.40 -8.25 -1.76
CA LYS A 88 -1.07 -7.46 -2.94
C LYS A 88 -2.27 -6.59 -3.33
N VAL A 89 -1.99 -5.36 -3.71
CA VAL A 89 -2.98 -4.35 -4.06
C VAL A 89 -2.55 -3.60 -5.33
N ASP A 90 -3.51 -2.97 -6.02
CA ASP A 90 -3.21 -2.17 -7.21
C ASP A 90 -2.66 -0.78 -6.86
N HIS A 91 -3.05 -0.25 -5.71
CA HIS A 91 -2.64 1.07 -5.22
C HIS A 91 -2.63 1.12 -3.70
N VAL A 92 -1.99 2.14 -3.16
CA VAL A 92 -1.91 2.43 -1.72
C VAL A 92 -2.26 3.89 -1.50
N GLU A 93 -3.14 4.15 -0.54
CA GLU A 93 -3.54 5.48 -0.13
C GLU A 93 -2.42 6.22 0.63
N ALA A 94 -2.56 7.55 0.70
CA ALA A 94 -1.65 8.38 1.49
C ALA A 94 -1.59 7.91 2.96
N ASN A 95 -0.41 7.97 3.55
CA ASN A 95 -0.12 7.62 4.95
C ASN A 95 -0.26 6.11 5.27
N VAL A 96 -0.67 5.27 4.34
CA VAL A 96 -0.75 3.82 4.54
C VAL A 96 0.62 3.17 4.31
N PRO A 97 1.18 2.43 5.28
CA PRO A 97 2.43 1.72 5.09
C PRO A 97 2.25 0.47 4.21
N PHE A 98 3.24 0.20 3.37
CA PHE A 98 3.20 -0.93 2.43
C PHE A 98 4.59 -1.53 2.18
N ILE A 99 4.62 -2.69 1.54
CA ILE A 99 5.82 -3.31 0.97
C ILE A 99 5.77 -3.12 -0.53
N ALA A 100 6.88 -2.69 -1.11
CA ALA A 100 7.08 -2.68 -2.56
C ALA A 100 8.21 -3.66 -2.92
N ASN A 101 7.96 -4.51 -3.91
CA ASN A 101 8.93 -5.47 -4.44
C ASN A 101 9.56 -4.94 -5.72
N TYR A 102 10.88 -5.04 -5.83
CA TYR A 102 11.67 -4.53 -6.96
C TYR A 102 12.52 -5.63 -7.59
N ASN A 103 12.54 -5.71 -8.92
CA ASN A 103 13.43 -6.60 -9.66
C ASN A 103 14.88 -6.11 -9.65
N GLU A 104 15.07 -4.78 -9.57
CA GLU A 104 16.37 -4.13 -9.54
C GLU A 104 16.40 -2.96 -8.54
N ALA A 105 17.58 -2.46 -8.23
CA ALA A 105 17.73 -1.32 -7.34
C ALA A 105 17.21 -0.03 -7.98
N VAL A 106 16.49 0.78 -7.20
CA VAL A 106 16.04 2.12 -7.60
C VAL A 106 16.70 3.14 -6.69
N THR A 107 17.42 4.09 -7.27
CA THR A 107 18.23 5.07 -6.51
C THR A 107 17.44 6.32 -6.11
N LYS A 108 16.34 6.61 -6.83
CA LYS A 108 15.54 7.83 -6.65
C LYS A 108 14.16 7.67 -7.27
N PHE A 109 13.16 8.26 -6.63
CA PHE A 109 11.80 8.31 -7.16
C PHE A 109 11.41 9.74 -7.52
N THR A 110 10.65 9.87 -8.59
CA THR A 110 10.08 11.15 -9.03
C THR A 110 8.63 10.93 -9.41
N PHE A 111 7.75 11.77 -8.88
CA PHE A 111 6.31 11.72 -9.12
C PHE A 111 5.85 13.08 -9.64
N ALA A 112 4.78 13.08 -10.41
CA ALA A 112 4.13 14.29 -10.91
C ALA A 112 2.72 14.42 -10.35
N ASN A 113 2.29 15.63 -10.06
CA ASN A 113 0.91 15.99 -9.69
C ASN A 113 0.32 15.11 -8.58
N LYS A 114 0.94 15.12 -7.39
CA LYS A 114 0.48 14.37 -6.22
C LYS A 114 -0.29 15.24 -5.25
N GLY A 115 -1.49 14.79 -4.87
CA GLY A 115 -2.18 15.28 -3.67
C GLY A 115 -1.46 14.76 -2.44
N VAL A 116 -0.87 15.65 -1.66
CA VAL A 116 -0.12 15.32 -0.44
C VAL A 116 -1.04 15.51 0.74
N ALA A 117 -1.29 14.43 1.47
CA ALA A 117 -2.20 14.42 2.59
C ALA A 117 -1.51 14.84 3.89
N LYS A 118 -2.25 15.51 4.75
CA LYS A 118 -1.87 15.77 6.14
C LYS A 118 -1.39 14.50 6.81
N THR A 119 -0.33 14.62 7.61
CA THR A 119 0.19 13.49 8.39
C THR A 119 -0.76 13.17 9.52
N GLU A 120 -1.38 11.99 9.46
CA GLU A 120 -2.31 11.48 10.46
C GLU A 120 -1.86 10.08 10.92
N ASP A 121 -2.79 9.14 11.05
CA ASP A 121 -2.49 7.76 11.45
C ASP A 121 -1.60 7.06 10.39
N LEU A 122 -0.45 6.58 10.82
CA LEU A 122 0.50 5.84 9.98
C LEU A 122 0.43 4.31 10.22
N GLY A 123 -0.66 3.82 10.78
CA GLY A 123 -0.90 2.41 11.09
C GLY A 123 -0.64 2.04 12.56
N THR A 124 -1.20 0.92 12.98
CA THR A 124 -1.16 0.45 14.39
C THR A 124 -0.25 -0.76 14.62
N THR A 125 -0.23 -1.68 13.68
CA THR A 125 0.59 -2.92 13.74
C THR A 125 1.76 -2.84 12.77
N PHE A 126 1.50 -2.53 11.51
CA PHE A 126 2.49 -2.16 10.52
C PHE A 126 2.50 -0.64 10.44
N ILE A 127 3.51 -0.03 11.00
CA ILE A 127 3.56 1.40 11.29
C ILE A 127 4.52 2.08 10.35
N GLY A 128 4.03 3.08 9.61
CA GLY A 128 4.84 3.99 8.81
C GLY A 128 5.62 4.98 9.68
N THR A 129 6.66 5.56 9.13
CA THR A 129 7.38 6.65 9.80
C THR A 129 7.89 7.67 8.80
N TYR A 130 7.68 8.93 9.13
CA TYR A 130 8.26 10.09 8.42
C TYR A 130 9.41 10.73 9.21
N THR A 131 9.84 10.08 10.29
CA THR A 131 10.91 10.59 11.13
C THR A 131 11.97 9.50 11.35
N PRO A 132 13.26 9.78 11.06
CA PRO A 132 14.33 8.89 11.43
C PRO A 132 14.40 8.71 12.96
N GLY A 133 14.68 7.50 13.42
CA GLY A 133 14.68 7.26 14.85
C GLY A 133 15.15 5.87 15.25
N SER A 134 14.93 5.52 16.52
CA SER A 134 15.23 4.20 17.05
C SER A 134 14.23 3.15 16.54
N ALA A 135 14.77 2.01 16.12
CA ALA A 135 14.00 0.81 15.78
C ALA A 135 14.22 -0.31 16.83
N LYS A 136 14.73 0.04 18.03
CA LYS A 136 14.90 -0.92 19.13
C LYS A 136 13.56 -1.56 19.49
N GLY A 137 13.51 -2.88 19.50
CA GLY A 137 12.32 -3.66 19.83
C GLY A 137 11.28 -3.78 18.71
N LYS A 138 11.39 -2.99 17.64
CA LYS A 138 10.53 -3.03 16.46
C LYS A 138 11.04 -4.05 15.45
N TYR A 139 10.15 -4.61 14.64
CA TYR A 139 10.56 -5.58 13.62
C TYR A 139 10.76 -4.86 12.28
N GLY A 140 11.99 -4.83 11.80
CA GLY A 140 12.35 -4.30 10.49
C GLY A 140 12.46 -5.41 9.45
N LEU A 141 12.03 -5.13 8.21
CA LEU A 141 12.21 -6.02 7.07
C LEU A 141 13.70 -6.07 6.69
N THR A 142 14.20 -7.27 6.49
CA THR A 142 15.60 -7.56 6.14
C THR A 142 15.71 -8.10 4.70
N THR A 143 16.91 -8.11 4.15
CA THR A 143 17.17 -8.54 2.76
C THR A 143 16.88 -10.03 2.50
N ASP A 144 16.77 -10.84 3.54
CA ASP A 144 16.36 -12.25 3.46
C ASP A 144 14.83 -12.43 3.52
N ASN A 145 14.06 -11.36 3.29
CA ASN A 145 12.60 -11.34 3.30
C ASN A 145 11.97 -11.82 4.63
N THR A 146 12.61 -11.49 5.73
CA THR A 146 12.07 -11.73 7.07
C THR A 146 12.00 -10.42 7.86
N PHE A 147 11.08 -10.37 8.81
CA PHE A 147 11.08 -9.28 9.79
C PHE A 147 11.90 -9.70 11.02
N LYS A 148 12.92 -8.92 11.38
CA LYS A 148 13.77 -9.17 12.54
C LYS A 148 13.63 -8.08 13.58
N LYS A 149 13.59 -8.51 14.85
CA LYS A 149 13.51 -7.59 16.00
C LYS A 149 14.80 -6.80 16.15
N GLY A 150 14.70 -5.48 16.12
CA GLY A 150 15.82 -4.56 16.25
C GLY A 150 16.46 -4.58 17.64
N GLY A 151 17.78 -4.70 17.70
CA GLY A 151 18.57 -4.58 18.91
C GLY A 151 18.75 -3.11 19.36
N ALA A 152 19.58 -2.90 20.39
CA ALA A 152 19.80 -1.58 21.02
C ALA A 152 20.27 -0.49 20.05
N GLY A 153 21.05 -0.84 19.00
CA GLY A 153 21.56 0.08 17.99
C GLY A 153 20.72 0.20 16.72
N ALA A 154 19.57 -0.51 16.64
CA ALA A 154 18.74 -0.49 15.46
C ALA A 154 18.13 0.90 15.22
N LYS A 155 18.16 1.35 13.98
CA LYS A 155 17.61 2.64 13.55
C LYS A 155 16.72 2.46 12.34
N THR A 156 15.73 3.32 12.20
CA THR A 156 14.92 3.49 10.99
C THR A 156 15.17 4.87 10.39
N LYS A 157 14.92 5.01 9.11
CA LYS A 157 14.89 6.27 8.39
C LYS A 157 13.43 6.67 8.09
N ALA A 158 13.22 7.89 7.62
CA ALA A 158 11.91 8.34 7.18
C ALA A 158 11.41 7.56 5.94
N PHE A 159 10.11 7.63 5.70
CA PHE A 159 9.41 6.99 4.57
C PHE A 159 9.55 5.46 4.52
N ARG A 160 9.66 4.84 5.69
CA ARG A 160 9.72 3.39 5.89
C ARG A 160 8.57 2.92 6.77
N ALA A 161 8.50 1.61 6.97
CA ALA A 161 7.60 1.02 7.95
C ALA A 161 8.26 -0.14 8.70
N TYR A 162 7.74 -0.44 9.86
CA TYR A 162 8.15 -1.53 10.74
C TYR A 162 6.91 -2.16 11.38
N LEU A 163 7.06 -3.39 11.89
CA LEU A 163 6.01 -3.99 12.70
C LEU A 163 6.27 -3.70 14.18
N GLU A 164 5.21 -3.37 14.89
CA GLU A 164 5.18 -3.27 16.34
C GLU A 164 4.19 -4.30 16.89
N LEU A 165 4.74 -5.33 17.53
CA LEU A 165 4.01 -6.50 17.98
C LEU A 165 4.35 -6.75 19.44
N PRO A 166 3.64 -6.11 20.40
CA PRO A 166 3.93 -6.23 21.83
C PRO A 166 3.72 -7.67 22.35
N GLU A 167 2.78 -8.39 21.77
CA GLU A 167 2.37 -9.74 22.21
C GLU A 167 3.35 -10.86 21.80
N VAL A 168 4.33 -10.59 20.94
CA VAL A 168 5.29 -11.62 20.50
C VAL A 168 6.52 -11.60 21.40
N SER A 169 6.35 -11.99 22.65
CA SER A 169 7.48 -12.22 23.54
C SER A 169 8.25 -13.46 23.08
N GLY A 170 9.49 -13.24 22.61
CA GLY A 170 10.44 -14.33 22.30
C GLY A 170 10.73 -14.57 20.82
N ALA A 171 9.83 -14.28 19.89
CA ALA A 171 10.14 -14.42 18.46
C ALA A 171 11.14 -13.33 18.04
N LYS A 172 12.33 -13.75 17.61
CA LYS A 172 13.35 -12.82 17.08
C LYS A 172 13.17 -12.53 15.58
N THR A 173 12.47 -13.42 14.88
CA THR A 173 12.28 -13.37 13.42
C THR A 173 10.86 -13.80 13.08
N LEU A 174 10.26 -13.12 12.11
CA LEU A 174 8.94 -13.43 11.55
C LEU A 174 9.10 -13.64 10.05
N SER A 175 8.48 -14.70 9.54
CA SER A 175 8.41 -14.97 8.10
C SER A 175 7.40 -14.03 7.44
N LEU A 176 7.68 -13.66 6.21
CA LEU A 176 6.83 -12.84 5.37
C LEU A 176 6.08 -13.75 4.38
N ASP A 177 4.78 -13.56 4.27
CA ASP A 177 3.93 -14.21 3.30
C ASP A 177 3.09 -13.19 2.53
N PHE A 178 2.81 -13.48 1.26
CA PHE A 178 1.98 -12.65 0.40
C PHE A 178 0.77 -13.44 -0.08
N THR A 179 -0.39 -12.84 0.06
CA THR A 179 -1.61 -13.32 -0.59
C THR A 179 -1.94 -12.36 -1.73
N ASP A 180 -2.42 -12.91 -2.84
CA ASP A 180 -3.09 -12.09 -3.82
C ASP A 180 -4.35 -11.54 -3.14
N GLY A 181 -4.58 -10.23 -3.28
CA GLY A 181 -5.81 -9.62 -2.81
C GLY A 181 -6.99 -10.40 -3.40
N GLU A 182 -8.07 -10.54 -2.67
CA GLU A 182 -9.30 -10.87 -3.36
C GLU A 182 -9.44 -9.81 -4.44
N THR A 183 -9.23 -10.20 -5.67
CA THR A 183 -9.44 -9.32 -6.81
C THR A 183 -10.91 -8.92 -6.79
N THR A 184 -11.18 -7.76 -6.20
CA THR A 184 -12.42 -7.01 -6.55
C THR A 184 -12.22 -6.36 -7.91
N GLY A 185 -11.09 -6.62 -8.55
CA GLY A 185 -10.79 -6.36 -9.94
C GLY A 185 -11.46 -7.44 -10.77
N ILE A 186 -12.32 -7.00 -11.64
CA ILE A 186 -12.95 -7.75 -12.69
C ILE A 186 -11.84 -8.31 -13.58
N GLU A 187 -11.35 -9.50 -13.26
CA GLU A 187 -10.90 -10.37 -14.34
C GLU A 187 -12.15 -10.65 -15.17
N ASP A 188 -12.02 -10.73 -16.48
CA ASP A 188 -13.05 -11.32 -17.34
C ASP A 188 -13.47 -12.64 -16.69
N ALA A 189 -14.51 -12.58 -15.87
CA ALA A 189 -14.92 -13.69 -15.08
C ALA A 189 -15.43 -14.73 -16.07
N THR A 190 -14.58 -15.69 -16.38
CA THR A 190 -15.02 -16.88 -17.09
C THR A 190 -16.04 -17.54 -16.17
N ILE A 191 -17.32 -17.27 -16.44
CA ILE A 191 -18.44 -17.85 -15.69
C ILE A 191 -18.40 -19.35 -16.00
N SER A 192 -17.97 -20.14 -15.03
CA SER A 192 -17.94 -21.60 -15.19
C SER A 192 -19.33 -22.15 -14.95
N PHE A 193 -19.96 -22.67 -15.99
CA PHE A 193 -21.24 -23.37 -15.95
C PHE A 193 -20.96 -24.83 -15.62
N GLY A 194 -21.15 -25.21 -14.33
CA GLY A 194 -21.12 -26.63 -13.94
C GLY A 194 -22.38 -27.36 -14.42
N ASN A 195 -22.46 -28.68 -14.22
CA ASN A 195 -23.59 -29.53 -14.63
C ASN A 195 -24.97 -29.09 -14.08
N LYS A 196 -25.02 -28.14 -13.16
CA LYS A 196 -26.26 -27.58 -12.55
C LYS A 196 -26.56 -26.16 -13.00
N GLY A 197 -25.80 -25.59 -13.94
CA GLY A 197 -25.88 -24.20 -14.33
C GLY A 197 -25.38 -23.24 -13.25
N VAL A 198 -25.62 -21.95 -13.43
CA VAL A 198 -25.26 -20.88 -12.49
C VAL A 198 -26.51 -20.14 -11.99
N LYS A 199 -26.49 -19.71 -10.74
CA LYS A 199 -27.46 -18.80 -10.16
C LYS A 199 -26.82 -17.44 -10.03
N VAL A 200 -27.56 -16.42 -10.44
CA VAL A 200 -27.15 -15.01 -10.39
C VAL A 200 -27.98 -14.30 -9.33
N TYR A 201 -27.31 -13.63 -8.41
CA TYR A 201 -27.97 -12.88 -7.34
C TYR A 201 -27.59 -11.39 -7.40
N SER A 202 -28.48 -10.53 -6.94
CA SER A 202 -28.15 -9.13 -6.66
C SER A 202 -27.22 -9.03 -5.46
N LEU A 203 -26.65 -7.84 -5.23
CA LEU A 203 -25.86 -7.57 -4.02
C LEU A 203 -26.67 -7.72 -2.71
N GLN A 204 -28.00 -7.62 -2.79
CA GLN A 204 -28.93 -7.82 -1.67
C GLN A 204 -29.31 -9.30 -1.45
N GLY A 205 -28.75 -10.21 -2.27
CA GLY A 205 -29.01 -11.65 -2.15
C GLY A 205 -30.26 -12.16 -2.88
N ASN A 206 -30.95 -11.30 -3.66
CA ASN A 206 -32.12 -11.72 -4.45
C ASN A 206 -31.69 -12.48 -5.69
N LEU A 207 -32.29 -13.63 -5.97
CA LEU A 207 -32.08 -14.38 -7.19
C LEU A 207 -32.62 -13.60 -8.38
N ILE A 208 -31.74 -13.28 -9.36
CA ILE A 208 -32.06 -12.51 -10.56
C ILE A 208 -32.23 -13.40 -11.77
N ALA A 209 -31.35 -14.40 -11.93
CA ALA A 209 -31.36 -15.29 -13.08
C ALA A 209 -30.78 -16.67 -12.72
N THR A 210 -31.12 -17.66 -13.52
CA THR A 210 -30.50 -18.98 -13.57
C THR A 210 -30.20 -19.30 -15.02
N ALA A 211 -28.98 -19.75 -15.36
CA ALA A 211 -28.56 -20.08 -16.69
C ALA A 211 -27.70 -21.31 -16.72
N SER A 212 -27.83 -22.13 -17.77
CA SER A 212 -27.02 -23.34 -17.99
C SER A 212 -25.88 -23.08 -18.96
N SER A 213 -25.90 -21.95 -19.67
CA SER A 213 -24.84 -21.51 -20.59
C SER A 213 -24.73 -19.98 -20.64
N MET A 214 -23.62 -19.47 -21.17
CA MET A 214 -23.40 -18.04 -21.33
C MET A 214 -24.41 -17.39 -22.27
N SER A 215 -24.90 -18.11 -23.28
CA SER A 215 -25.91 -17.63 -24.24
C SER A 215 -27.31 -17.42 -23.63
N GLU A 216 -27.59 -18.06 -22.51
CA GLU A 216 -28.85 -17.90 -21.76
C GLU A 216 -28.76 -16.77 -20.73
N LEU A 217 -27.56 -16.26 -20.46
CA LEU A 217 -27.31 -15.27 -19.42
C LEU A 217 -27.46 -13.84 -19.98
N HIS A 218 -28.68 -13.32 -19.97
CA HIS A 218 -28.99 -11.96 -20.39
C HIS A 218 -29.04 -11.03 -19.16
N LEU A 219 -27.89 -10.40 -18.81
CA LEU A 219 -27.79 -9.46 -17.72
C LEU A 219 -27.51 -8.05 -18.23
N ASN A 220 -28.17 -7.07 -17.64
CA ASN A 220 -27.84 -5.67 -17.88
C ASN A 220 -26.48 -5.33 -17.23
N ASN A 221 -25.89 -4.21 -17.68
CA ASN A 221 -24.71 -3.69 -17.01
C ASN A 221 -24.96 -3.50 -15.52
N GLY A 222 -24.12 -4.09 -14.71
CA GLY A 222 -24.34 -4.07 -13.27
C GLY A 222 -23.43 -5.02 -12.48
N ILE A 223 -23.60 -5.04 -11.18
CA ILE A 223 -22.82 -5.88 -10.26
C ILE A 223 -23.71 -7.00 -9.74
N TYR A 224 -23.23 -8.23 -9.87
CA TYR A 224 -23.95 -9.45 -9.53
C TYR A 224 -23.09 -10.39 -8.67
N ILE A 225 -23.72 -11.34 -8.00
CA ILE A 225 -23.05 -12.46 -7.33
C ILE A 225 -23.33 -13.72 -8.14
N ILE A 226 -22.29 -14.32 -8.71
CA ILE A 226 -22.36 -15.54 -9.53
C ILE A 226 -21.34 -16.54 -8.96
N ASN A 227 -21.76 -17.75 -8.63
CA ASN A 227 -20.90 -18.78 -8.02
C ASN A 227 -20.15 -18.26 -6.76
N ASN A 228 -20.84 -17.51 -5.90
CA ASN A 228 -20.29 -16.83 -4.71
C ASN A 228 -19.17 -15.80 -5.00
N LYS A 229 -19.02 -15.38 -6.25
CA LYS A 229 -18.09 -14.34 -6.66
C LYS A 229 -18.85 -13.10 -7.11
N LYS A 230 -18.31 -11.93 -6.78
CA LYS A 230 -18.81 -10.64 -7.27
C LYS A 230 -18.34 -10.46 -8.71
N VAL A 231 -19.27 -10.28 -9.64
CA VAL A 231 -19.04 -10.14 -11.08
C VAL A 231 -19.65 -8.84 -11.56
N ILE A 232 -18.95 -8.08 -12.39
CA ILE A 232 -19.50 -6.90 -13.07
C ILE A 232 -19.74 -7.25 -14.52
N ILE A 233 -20.96 -7.02 -14.98
CA ILE A 233 -21.34 -7.09 -16.39
C ILE A 233 -21.30 -5.66 -16.93
N LYS A 234 -20.58 -5.45 -18.03
CA LYS A 234 -20.43 -4.17 -18.73
C LYS A 234 -21.21 -4.19 -20.03
#